data_e3e2b800ac6205db436aca3ef707f51d
#
_entry.id   e3e2b800ac6205db436aca3ef707f51d
#
_cell.length_a   1.000
_cell.length_b   1.000
_cell.length_c   1.000
_cell.angle_alpha   90.00
_cell.angle_beta   90.00
_cell.angle_gamma   90.00
#
_symmetry.space_group_name_H-M   'P 1'
#
loop_
_entity.id
_entity.type
_entity.pdbx_description
1 polymer ?
#
loop_
_entity_poly.entity_id
_entity_poly.type
_entity_poly.pdbx_seq_one_letter_code
_entity_poly.pdbx_strand_id
1 'polypeptide(L)'
;AASDVYKRQEETERSSEEMTKAMQNMGYMGAVVEPVTHIKKKKLKLTYKVSSGKPYKIRSLKYDIKDEKIREYMRQDSADTYLTEGMYFDVNRLDAERQRITDNLLRYGYYKFNKEYISYTADTVRNTYQVDVTMHLAPFRQHNDNAPQNHRQYYINKVNFITDYNVLESSALSSIEINASIHYKGFPIYYKDKLYLRPKVLTNNLRITPGSLYNEPDVQRTYSNFGRLQALKYTNIRFFETQVGDTSKLNAYVM
;
A
#
# COMPACT_ATOMS: atom_id res chain seq x y z
N ALA A 1 30.04 -3.81 33.26
CA ALA A 1 30.88 -2.59 33.10
C ALA A 1 31.52 -2.49 31.70
N ALA A 2 32.42 -3.41 31.27
CA ALA A 2 33.01 -3.32 29.92
C ALA A 2 31.97 -3.59 28.82
N SER A 3 31.12 -4.60 28.98
CA SER A 3 30.02 -4.95 28.06
C SER A 3 29.05 -3.78 27.82
N ASP A 4 28.74 -2.98 28.83
CA ASP A 4 27.82 -1.85 28.71
C ASP A 4 28.43 -0.66 27.94
N VAL A 5 29.74 -0.50 28.00
CA VAL A 5 30.45 0.54 27.24
C VAL A 5 30.49 0.20 25.77
N TYR A 6 30.78 -1.06 25.42
CA TYR A 6 30.77 -1.54 24.03
C TYR A 6 29.37 -1.45 23.41
N LYS A 7 28.35 -1.84 24.17
CA LYS A 7 26.96 -1.77 23.71
C LYS A 7 26.51 -0.34 23.43
N ARG A 8 26.88 0.61 24.29
CA ARG A 8 26.59 2.04 24.08
C ARG A 8 27.35 2.63 22.90
N GLN A 9 28.56 2.17 22.64
CA GLN A 9 29.35 2.61 21.49
C GLN A 9 28.69 2.10 20.19
N GLU A 10 28.30 0.84 20.12
CA GLU A 10 27.58 0.26 18.99
C GLU A 10 26.25 0.97 18.73
N GLU A 11 25.47 1.26 19.78
CA GLU A 11 24.22 2.06 19.67
C GLU A 11 24.47 3.48 19.13
N THR A 12 25.60 4.09 19.52
CA THR A 12 25.98 5.44 19.07
C THR A 12 26.39 5.45 17.61
N GLU A 13 27.17 4.47 17.17
CA GLU A 13 27.58 4.31 15.78
C GLU A 13 26.36 4.03 14.89
N ARG A 14 25.48 3.12 15.30
CA ARG A 14 24.22 2.82 14.60
C ARG A 14 23.34 4.07 14.46
N SER A 15 23.19 4.87 15.52
CA SER A 15 22.42 6.11 15.47
C SER A 15 23.02 7.12 14.49
N SER A 16 24.36 7.21 14.43
CA SER A 16 25.08 8.05 13.48
C SER A 16 24.84 7.63 12.03
N GLU A 17 24.89 6.34 11.76
CA GLU A 17 24.58 5.78 10.43
C GLU A 17 23.12 6.01 10.01
N GLU A 18 22.18 5.81 10.94
CA GLU A 18 20.74 6.05 10.69
C GLU A 18 20.47 7.52 10.37
N MET A 19 21.10 8.47 11.11
CA MET A 19 21.01 9.91 10.82
C MET A 19 21.62 10.25 9.45
N THR A 20 22.78 9.67 9.13
CA THR A 20 23.43 9.85 7.81
C THR A 20 22.51 9.40 6.69
N LYS A 21 21.93 8.19 6.79
CA LYS A 21 20.96 7.66 5.82
C LYS A 21 19.70 8.53 5.71
N ALA A 22 19.19 9.02 6.85
CA ALA A 22 18.04 9.91 6.84
C ALA A 22 18.32 11.21 6.07
N MET A 23 19.49 11.79 6.24
CA MET A 23 19.88 12.99 5.48
C MET A 23 20.09 12.69 3.99
N GLN A 24 20.71 11.56 3.64
CA GLN A 24 20.88 11.13 2.25
C GLN A 24 19.52 10.91 1.59
N ASN A 25 18.54 10.33 2.30
CA ASN A 25 17.18 10.17 1.80
C ASN A 25 16.47 11.51 1.56
N MET A 26 16.85 12.57 2.27
CA MET A 26 16.37 13.95 2.05
C MET A 26 17.15 14.69 0.94
N GLY A 27 17.99 13.99 0.18
CA GLY A 27 18.75 14.56 -0.93
C GLY A 27 20.13 15.10 -0.59
N TYR A 28 20.55 15.05 0.67
CA TYR A 28 21.93 15.42 1.06
C TYR A 28 22.89 14.23 0.91
N MET A 29 23.13 13.83 -0.35
CA MET A 29 23.85 12.58 -0.64
C MET A 29 25.29 12.55 -0.11
N GLY A 30 25.90 13.71 0.10
CA GLY A 30 27.23 13.88 0.72
C GLY A 30 27.18 14.06 2.24
N ALA A 31 26.04 13.86 2.87
CA ALA A 31 25.91 14.03 4.32
C ALA A 31 26.69 12.96 5.09
N VAL A 32 27.36 13.40 6.13
CA VAL A 32 28.06 12.55 7.11
C VAL A 32 27.73 13.03 8.51
N VAL A 33 27.42 12.10 9.40
CA VAL A 33 27.17 12.36 10.82
C VAL A 33 28.23 11.62 11.62
N GLU A 34 29.00 12.36 12.44
CA GLU A 34 30.07 11.81 13.29
C GLU A 34 29.71 11.96 14.75
N PRO A 35 29.74 10.89 15.56
CA PRO A 35 29.57 11.00 17.00
C PRO A 35 30.86 11.53 17.66
N VAL A 36 30.71 12.57 18.47
CA VAL A 36 31.79 13.13 19.27
C VAL A 36 31.46 12.98 20.75
N THR A 37 32.32 12.30 21.49
CA THR A 37 32.13 12.06 22.92
C THR A 37 33.08 12.90 23.76
N HIS A 38 32.55 13.55 24.78
CA HIS A 38 33.32 14.25 25.80
C HIS A 38 33.01 13.70 27.20
N ILE A 39 34.04 13.28 27.90
CA ILE A 39 33.93 12.78 29.28
C ILE A 39 34.47 13.86 30.25
N LYS A 40 33.58 14.34 31.13
CA LYS A 40 33.98 15.28 32.21
C LYS A 40 33.34 14.86 33.53
N LYS A 41 34.15 14.68 34.59
CA LYS A 41 33.67 14.30 35.94
C LYS A 41 32.68 13.14 35.96
N LYS A 42 33.01 12.01 35.33
CA LYS A 42 32.17 10.80 35.21
C LYS A 42 30.85 11.00 34.43
N LYS A 43 30.67 12.15 33.78
CA LYS A 43 29.55 12.41 32.87
C LYS A 43 30.03 12.33 31.43
N LEU A 44 29.31 11.55 30.61
CA LEU A 44 29.52 11.45 29.17
C LEU A 44 28.55 12.43 28.46
N LYS A 45 29.10 13.30 27.63
CA LYS A 45 28.36 14.14 26.71
C LYS A 45 28.57 13.60 25.30
N LEU A 46 27.52 13.14 24.66
CA LEU A 46 27.48 12.73 23.25
C LEU A 46 26.98 13.90 22.40
N THR A 47 27.69 14.22 21.34
CA THR A 47 27.33 15.25 20.37
C THR A 47 27.47 14.65 18.97
N TYR A 48 26.44 14.75 18.13
CA TYR A 48 26.53 14.37 16.72
C TYR A 48 26.91 15.59 15.89
N LYS A 49 28.06 15.52 15.24
CA LYS A 49 28.52 16.57 14.31
C LYS A 49 28.01 16.22 12.92
N VAL A 50 27.18 17.11 12.36
CA VAL A 50 26.55 16.91 11.06
C VAL A 50 27.22 17.76 9.98
N SER A 51 27.68 17.11 8.91
CA SER A 51 28.19 17.75 7.69
C SER A 51 27.21 17.41 6.57
N SER A 52 26.30 18.32 6.20
CA SER A 52 25.19 18.01 5.27
C SER A 52 25.59 18.10 3.79
N GLY A 53 26.52 18.97 3.42
CA GLY A 53 26.74 19.32 2.03
C GLY A 53 25.55 20.08 1.41
N LYS A 54 25.47 20.10 0.07
CA LYS A 54 24.34 20.69 -0.67
C LYS A 54 23.33 19.61 -1.05
N PRO A 55 22.01 19.90 -0.97
CA PRO A 55 21.01 18.95 -1.38
C PRO A 55 20.90 18.86 -2.90
N TYR A 56 20.56 17.68 -3.40
CA TYR A 56 20.31 17.44 -4.81
C TYR A 56 18.89 17.85 -5.20
N LYS A 57 18.72 18.34 -6.44
CA LYS A 57 17.41 18.66 -7.04
C LYS A 57 17.11 17.74 -8.20
N ILE A 58 15.85 17.40 -8.39
CA ILE A 58 15.38 16.64 -9.55
C ILE A 58 15.53 17.54 -10.79
N ARG A 59 16.35 17.09 -11.75
CA ARG A 59 16.53 17.77 -13.03
C ARG A 59 15.48 17.32 -14.04
N SER A 60 15.27 16.02 -14.14
CA SER A 60 14.29 15.43 -15.04
C SER A 60 13.54 14.30 -14.36
N LEU A 61 12.26 14.16 -14.72
CA LEU A 61 11.39 13.09 -14.25
C LEU A 61 10.86 12.33 -15.47
N LYS A 62 11.19 11.05 -15.56
CA LYS A 62 10.78 10.16 -16.65
C LYS A 62 9.92 9.02 -16.16
N TYR A 63 9.05 8.49 -17.02
CA TYR A 63 8.14 7.40 -16.73
C TYR A 63 8.32 6.29 -17.76
N ASP A 64 8.85 5.14 -17.32
CA ASP A 64 8.97 3.92 -18.12
C ASP A 64 7.79 2.98 -17.79
N ILE A 65 6.67 3.21 -18.47
CA ILE A 65 5.43 2.48 -18.29
C ILE A 65 5.03 1.85 -19.62
N LYS A 66 5.09 0.53 -19.70
CA LYS A 66 4.72 -0.24 -20.90
C LYS A 66 3.21 -0.47 -21.02
N ASP A 67 2.50 -0.53 -19.89
CA ASP A 67 1.05 -0.68 -19.85
C ASP A 67 0.37 0.64 -20.24
N GLU A 68 -0.25 0.66 -21.43
CA GLU A 68 -0.83 1.89 -21.99
C GLU A 68 -2.03 2.40 -21.20
N LYS A 69 -2.85 1.50 -20.63
CA LYS A 69 -3.98 1.92 -19.80
C LYS A 69 -3.51 2.60 -18.54
N ILE A 70 -2.53 2.03 -17.86
CA ILE A 70 -1.97 2.64 -16.64
C ILE A 70 -1.29 3.96 -16.98
N ARG A 71 -0.55 4.03 -18.10
CA ARG A 71 0.07 5.28 -18.56
C ARG A 71 -0.98 6.38 -18.76
N GLU A 72 -2.11 6.05 -19.35
CA GLU A 72 -3.19 7.02 -19.57
C GLU A 72 -3.82 7.48 -18.25
N TYR A 73 -4.11 6.58 -17.31
CA TYR A 73 -4.58 6.96 -15.97
C TYR A 73 -3.58 7.86 -15.24
N MET A 74 -2.31 7.55 -15.29
CA MET A 74 -1.28 8.39 -14.66
C MET A 74 -1.17 9.75 -15.32
N ARG A 75 -1.37 9.87 -16.63
CA ARG A 75 -1.40 11.15 -17.33
C ARG A 75 -2.60 12.00 -16.90
N GLN A 76 -3.77 11.39 -16.73
CA GLN A 76 -4.98 12.08 -16.23
C GLN A 76 -4.79 12.56 -14.79
N ASP A 77 -4.15 11.79 -13.94
CA ASP A 77 -3.89 12.09 -12.53
C ASP A 77 -2.60 12.91 -12.31
N SER A 78 -1.97 13.41 -13.37
CA SER A 78 -0.67 14.09 -13.29
C SER A 78 -0.70 15.41 -12.51
N ALA A 79 -1.87 16.04 -12.38
CA ALA A 79 -2.02 17.27 -11.60
C ALA A 79 -1.81 17.06 -10.09
N ASP A 80 -2.05 15.85 -9.60
CA ASP A 80 -1.97 15.48 -8.18
C ASP A 80 -0.62 14.85 -7.79
N THR A 81 0.37 14.86 -8.67
CA THR A 81 1.69 14.26 -8.40
C THR A 81 2.45 15.00 -7.30
N TYR A 82 3.13 14.23 -6.44
CA TYR A 82 4.05 14.77 -5.43
C TYR A 82 5.45 15.06 -5.98
N LEU A 83 5.71 14.73 -7.23
CA LEU A 83 7.02 14.86 -7.86
C LEU A 83 6.99 15.92 -8.97
N THR A 84 7.90 16.89 -8.88
CA THR A 84 8.06 17.92 -9.90
C THR A 84 9.55 18.17 -10.19
N GLU A 85 9.88 18.54 -11.42
CA GLU A 85 11.22 18.98 -11.75
C GLU A 85 11.58 20.26 -10.99
N GLY A 86 12.83 20.38 -10.56
CA GLY A 86 13.34 21.48 -9.77
C GLY A 86 13.15 21.34 -8.25
N MET A 87 12.31 20.41 -7.78
CA MET A 87 12.17 20.13 -6.34
C MET A 87 13.42 19.43 -5.79
N TYR A 88 13.62 19.50 -4.47
CA TYR A 88 14.66 18.72 -3.81
C TYR A 88 14.32 17.22 -3.88
N PHE A 89 15.36 16.43 -4.16
CA PHE A 89 15.24 14.97 -4.13
C PHE A 89 14.93 14.52 -2.70
N ASP A 90 13.89 13.70 -2.55
CA ASP A 90 13.46 13.15 -1.26
C ASP A 90 12.84 11.76 -1.50
N VAL A 91 13.47 10.73 -0.94
CA VAL A 91 13.01 9.34 -1.04
C VAL A 91 11.61 9.16 -0.43
N ASN A 92 11.29 9.91 0.64
CA ASN A 92 9.96 9.83 1.25
C ASN A 92 8.88 10.35 0.28
N ARG A 93 9.18 11.37 -0.51
CA ARG A 93 8.25 11.85 -1.55
C ARG A 93 8.10 10.87 -2.70
N LEU A 94 9.18 10.17 -3.07
CA LEU A 94 9.10 9.08 -4.05
C LEU A 94 8.19 7.94 -3.53
N ASP A 95 8.33 7.56 -2.26
CA ASP A 95 7.46 6.52 -1.67
C ASP A 95 6.01 6.99 -1.50
N ALA A 96 5.79 8.24 -1.13
CA ALA A 96 4.45 8.84 -1.09
C ALA A 96 3.77 8.84 -2.48
N GLU A 97 4.53 9.13 -3.55
CA GLU A 97 4.03 9.05 -4.93
C GLU A 97 3.70 7.60 -5.34
N ARG A 98 4.53 6.62 -4.96
CA ARG A 98 4.21 5.20 -5.15
C ARG A 98 2.88 4.83 -4.50
N GLN A 99 2.65 5.30 -3.28
CA GLN A 99 1.40 5.04 -2.55
C GLN A 99 0.23 5.74 -3.24
N ARG A 100 0.35 7.01 -3.63
CA ARG A 100 -0.70 7.76 -4.34
C ARG A 100 -1.12 7.05 -5.64
N ILE A 101 -0.14 6.63 -6.45
CA ILE A 101 -0.41 5.91 -7.70
C ILE A 101 -1.11 4.57 -7.40
N THR A 102 -0.65 3.85 -6.39
CA THR A 102 -1.25 2.57 -5.97
C THR A 102 -2.71 2.77 -5.57
N ASP A 103 -3.00 3.76 -4.72
CA ASP A 103 -4.36 4.06 -4.26
C ASP A 103 -5.28 4.43 -5.42
N ASN A 104 -4.78 5.20 -6.40
CA ASN A 104 -5.55 5.54 -7.59
C ASN A 104 -5.82 4.32 -8.49
N LEU A 105 -4.82 3.46 -8.71
CA LEU A 105 -5.03 2.24 -9.50
C LEU A 105 -6.00 1.26 -8.83
N LEU A 106 -5.96 1.15 -7.51
CA LEU A 106 -6.96 0.38 -6.74
C LEU A 106 -8.38 0.95 -6.90
N ARG A 107 -8.54 2.27 -7.07
CA ARG A 107 -9.84 2.88 -7.42
C ARG A 107 -10.29 2.55 -8.84
N TYR A 108 -9.35 2.38 -9.76
CA TYR A 108 -9.61 2.04 -11.17
C TYR A 108 -9.74 0.53 -11.43
N GLY A 109 -9.90 -0.27 -10.39
CA GLY A 109 -10.19 -1.69 -10.51
C GLY A 109 -8.98 -2.62 -10.54
N TYR A 110 -7.78 -2.13 -10.36
CA TYR A 110 -6.57 -2.95 -10.36
C TYR A 110 -6.36 -3.65 -9.02
N TYR A 111 -7.26 -4.56 -8.66
CA TYR A 111 -7.34 -5.26 -7.36
C TYR A 111 -6.01 -5.88 -6.89
N LYS A 112 -5.20 -6.42 -7.80
CA LYS A 112 -3.91 -7.05 -7.48
C LYS A 112 -2.73 -6.08 -7.49
N PHE A 113 -2.97 -4.80 -7.75
CA PHE A 113 -1.90 -3.82 -7.78
C PHE A 113 -1.40 -3.51 -6.38
N ASN A 114 -0.09 -3.36 -6.24
CA ASN A 114 0.54 -2.90 -5.01
C ASN A 114 1.76 -2.03 -5.32
N LYS A 115 2.27 -1.29 -4.34
CA LYS A 115 3.34 -0.34 -4.54
C LYS A 115 4.68 -0.95 -4.95
N GLU A 116 4.88 -2.25 -4.75
CA GLU A 116 6.12 -2.95 -5.12
C GLU A 116 6.31 -3.10 -6.63
N TYR A 117 5.25 -2.89 -7.42
CA TYR A 117 5.35 -2.79 -8.87
C TYR A 117 5.98 -1.48 -9.35
N ILE A 118 6.08 -0.46 -8.48
CA ILE A 118 6.67 0.83 -8.80
C ILE A 118 8.06 0.92 -8.17
N SER A 119 9.06 1.19 -8.98
CA SER A 119 10.43 1.45 -8.54
C SER A 119 10.97 2.73 -9.18
N TYR A 120 12.01 3.31 -8.59
CA TYR A 120 12.69 4.47 -9.13
C TYR A 120 14.16 4.18 -9.31
N THR A 121 14.73 4.68 -10.41
CA THR A 121 16.17 4.86 -10.56
C THR A 121 16.48 6.34 -10.49
N ALA A 122 17.57 6.68 -9.82
CA ALA A 122 18.02 8.05 -9.64
C ALA A 122 19.49 8.16 -10.01
N ASP A 123 19.78 8.84 -11.10
CA ASP A 123 21.12 8.99 -11.66
C ASP A 123 21.63 10.41 -11.38
N THR A 124 22.73 10.53 -10.63
CA THR A 124 23.35 11.81 -10.34
C THR A 124 24.06 12.38 -11.55
N VAL A 125 23.88 13.67 -11.80
CA VAL A 125 24.56 14.37 -12.90
C VAL A 125 25.93 14.87 -12.43
N ARG A 126 26.98 14.40 -13.09
CA ARG A 126 28.36 14.68 -12.72
C ARG A 126 28.64 16.20 -12.60
N ASN A 127 29.33 16.59 -11.54
CA ASN A 127 29.71 17.98 -11.23
C ASN A 127 28.51 18.94 -11.01
N THR A 128 27.33 18.40 -10.67
CA THR A 128 26.14 19.18 -10.33
C THR A 128 25.51 18.63 -9.07
N TYR A 129 24.59 19.39 -8.48
CA TYR A 129 23.71 18.90 -7.41
C TYR A 129 22.33 18.58 -7.99
N GLN A 130 22.33 17.78 -9.07
CA GLN A 130 21.13 17.39 -9.80
C GLN A 130 21.06 15.89 -9.99
N VAL A 131 19.83 15.38 -10.10
CA VAL A 131 19.53 13.97 -10.29
C VAL A 131 18.43 13.82 -11.33
N ASP A 132 18.61 12.85 -12.23
CA ASP A 132 17.56 12.40 -13.14
C ASP A 132 16.84 11.22 -12.51
N VAL A 133 15.53 11.31 -12.38
CA VAL A 133 14.70 10.28 -11.78
C VAL A 133 13.87 9.61 -12.86
N THR A 134 13.91 8.29 -12.91
CA THR A 134 13.04 7.49 -13.79
C THR A 134 12.19 6.55 -12.96
N MET A 135 10.89 6.67 -13.11
CA MET A 135 9.92 5.73 -12.54
C MET A 135 9.74 4.53 -13.48
N HIS A 136 9.83 3.35 -12.95
CA HIS A 136 9.58 2.10 -13.64
C HIS A 136 8.35 1.40 -13.12
N LEU A 137 7.49 0.93 -14.00
CA LEU A 137 6.37 0.07 -13.69
C LEU A 137 6.69 -1.37 -14.10
N ALA A 138 6.83 -2.26 -13.12
CA ALA A 138 7.01 -3.68 -13.38
C ALA A 138 5.71 -4.31 -13.92
N PRO A 139 5.79 -5.25 -14.88
CA PRO A 139 4.63 -5.99 -15.37
C PRO A 139 4.11 -6.95 -14.30
N PHE A 140 2.83 -7.30 -14.41
CA PHE A 140 2.23 -8.33 -13.57
C PHE A 140 2.80 -9.71 -13.90
N ARG A 141 3.13 -10.49 -12.87
CA ARG A 141 3.48 -11.91 -12.96
C ARG A 141 2.74 -12.70 -11.90
N GLN A 142 2.05 -13.72 -12.29
CA GLN A 142 1.32 -14.57 -11.34
C GLN A 142 2.29 -15.46 -10.53
N HIS A 143 3.34 -15.96 -11.19
CA HIS A 143 4.49 -16.66 -10.61
C HIS A 143 5.76 -16.18 -11.31
N ASN A 144 6.92 -16.32 -10.67
CA ASN A 144 8.18 -15.81 -11.22
C ASN A 144 8.54 -16.36 -12.61
N ASP A 145 8.08 -17.57 -12.94
CA ASP A 145 8.36 -18.25 -14.21
C ASP A 145 7.36 -17.91 -15.33
N ASN A 146 6.30 -17.17 -15.03
CA ASN A 146 5.29 -16.81 -16.02
C ASN A 146 5.75 -15.62 -16.88
N ALA A 147 5.31 -15.60 -18.15
CA ALA A 147 5.52 -14.46 -19.02
C ALA A 147 4.91 -13.18 -18.43
N PRO A 148 5.60 -12.04 -18.55
CA PRO A 148 5.09 -10.75 -18.08
C PRO A 148 3.79 -10.39 -18.81
N GLN A 149 2.81 -9.92 -18.06
CA GLN A 149 1.49 -9.52 -18.55
C GLN A 149 1.17 -8.09 -18.09
N ASN A 150 0.23 -7.44 -18.78
CA ASN A 150 -0.33 -6.19 -18.30
C ASN A 150 -1.15 -6.43 -17.04
N HIS A 151 -1.22 -5.43 -16.19
CA HIS A 151 -2.10 -5.45 -15.02
C HIS A 151 -3.56 -5.50 -15.46
N ARG A 152 -4.38 -6.28 -14.74
CA ARG A 152 -5.78 -6.49 -15.10
C ARG A 152 -6.71 -5.71 -14.19
N GLN A 153 -7.77 -5.16 -14.76
CA GLN A 153 -8.89 -4.62 -14.02
C GLN A 153 -9.87 -5.74 -13.66
N TYR A 154 -10.43 -5.66 -12.46
CA TYR A 154 -11.37 -6.63 -11.93
C TYR A 154 -12.74 -6.00 -11.75
N TYR A 155 -13.79 -6.75 -12.08
CA TYR A 155 -15.17 -6.38 -11.86
C TYR A 155 -15.76 -7.20 -10.71
N ILE A 156 -16.67 -6.61 -9.95
CA ILE A 156 -17.42 -7.34 -8.95
C ILE A 156 -18.48 -8.22 -9.64
N ASN A 157 -18.37 -9.53 -9.46
CA ASN A 157 -19.34 -10.47 -10.02
C ASN A 157 -20.56 -10.59 -9.10
N LYS A 158 -20.34 -11.02 -7.86
CA LYS A 158 -21.38 -11.22 -6.85
C LYS A 158 -20.90 -10.73 -5.51
N VAL A 159 -21.88 -10.32 -4.67
CA VAL A 159 -21.62 -10.02 -3.26
C VAL A 159 -22.51 -10.96 -2.44
N ASN A 160 -21.88 -11.71 -1.55
CA ASN A 160 -22.53 -12.67 -0.68
C ASN A 160 -22.35 -12.21 0.78
N PHE A 161 -23.38 -12.37 1.62
CA PHE A 161 -23.28 -12.14 3.04
C PHE A 161 -23.24 -13.48 3.79
N ILE A 162 -22.39 -13.58 4.81
CA ILE A 162 -22.33 -14.71 5.73
C ILE A 162 -22.38 -14.13 7.14
N THR A 163 -23.46 -14.35 7.87
CA THR A 163 -23.73 -13.62 9.14
C THR A 163 -23.24 -14.31 10.39
N ASP A 164 -22.99 -15.60 10.36
CA ASP A 164 -22.56 -16.39 11.53
C ASP A 164 -21.10 -16.84 11.39
N TYR A 165 -20.25 -15.93 10.93
CA TYR A 165 -18.82 -16.20 10.75
C TYR A 165 -18.05 -16.00 12.05
N ASN A 166 -17.33 -17.04 12.49
CA ASN A 166 -16.39 -16.95 13.61
C ASN A 166 -14.94 -16.99 13.08
N VAL A 167 -14.23 -15.88 13.22
CA VAL A 167 -12.84 -15.72 12.75
C VAL A 167 -11.90 -16.76 13.36
N LEU A 168 -12.20 -17.22 14.58
CA LEU A 168 -11.35 -18.16 15.31
C LEU A 168 -11.53 -19.61 14.85
N GLU A 169 -12.68 -19.93 14.25
CA GLU A 169 -13.04 -21.30 13.87
C GLU A 169 -12.84 -21.60 12.38
N SER A 170 -12.68 -20.57 11.54
CA SER A 170 -12.76 -20.73 10.08
C SER A 170 -11.59 -20.07 9.36
N SER A 171 -10.55 -20.83 9.06
CA SER A 171 -9.46 -20.37 8.18
C SER A 171 -9.85 -20.36 6.69
N ALA A 172 -10.81 -21.20 6.28
CA ALA A 172 -11.29 -21.31 4.90
C ALA A 172 -12.82 -21.15 4.82
N LEU A 173 -13.33 -20.64 3.68
CA LEU A 173 -14.78 -20.56 3.43
C LEU A 173 -15.49 -21.91 3.50
N SER A 174 -14.78 -22.98 3.12
CA SER A 174 -15.29 -24.36 3.16
C SER A 174 -15.53 -24.91 4.56
N SER A 175 -14.97 -24.27 5.60
CA SER A 175 -15.15 -24.66 7.00
C SER A 175 -16.31 -23.93 7.68
N ILE A 176 -16.99 -23.02 6.98
CA ILE A 176 -18.13 -22.28 7.53
C ILE A 176 -19.39 -23.16 7.42
N GLU A 177 -20.00 -23.47 8.55
CA GLU A 177 -21.28 -24.18 8.58
C GLU A 177 -22.42 -23.26 8.14
N ILE A 178 -23.04 -23.57 7.00
CA ILE A 178 -24.19 -22.84 6.46
C ILE A 178 -25.33 -23.81 6.33
N ASN A 179 -26.44 -23.57 7.06
CA ASN A 179 -27.62 -24.43 7.06
C ASN A 179 -28.81 -23.78 6.34
N ALA A 180 -28.80 -22.46 6.18
CA ALA A 180 -29.90 -21.74 5.55
C ALA A 180 -29.40 -20.54 4.74
N SER A 181 -30.22 -20.11 3.78
CA SER A 181 -29.96 -18.91 3.00
C SER A 181 -31.27 -18.22 2.60
N ILE A 182 -31.20 -16.91 2.46
CA ILE A 182 -32.26 -16.10 1.88
C ILE A 182 -31.70 -15.18 0.79
N HIS A 183 -32.56 -14.68 -0.04
CA HIS A 183 -32.20 -13.65 -1.04
C HIS A 183 -32.93 -12.35 -0.70
N TYR A 184 -32.19 -11.26 -0.63
CA TYR A 184 -32.76 -9.94 -0.41
C TYR A 184 -32.16 -8.92 -1.38
N LYS A 185 -33.00 -8.29 -2.22
CA LYS A 185 -32.56 -7.32 -3.25
C LYS A 185 -31.44 -7.84 -4.16
N GLY A 186 -31.45 -9.12 -4.51
CA GLY A 186 -30.45 -9.76 -5.37
C GLY A 186 -29.19 -10.22 -4.64
N PHE A 187 -29.09 -9.99 -3.33
CA PHE A 187 -27.97 -10.44 -2.51
C PHE A 187 -28.30 -11.74 -1.78
N PRO A 188 -27.53 -12.82 -1.95
CA PRO A 188 -27.64 -14.01 -1.13
C PRO A 188 -27.08 -13.75 0.27
N ILE A 189 -27.80 -14.17 1.30
CA ILE A 189 -27.42 -14.05 2.71
C ILE A 189 -27.46 -15.46 3.31
N TYR A 190 -26.30 -15.93 3.75
CA TYR A 190 -26.08 -17.24 4.32
C TYR A 190 -25.97 -17.14 5.83
N TYR A 191 -26.57 -18.08 6.55
CA TYR A 191 -26.52 -18.14 8.02
C TYR A 191 -26.62 -19.59 8.50
N LYS A 192 -26.18 -19.84 9.75
CA LYS A 192 -26.21 -21.19 10.36
C LYS A 192 -27.58 -21.49 10.93
N ASP A 193 -27.99 -20.80 11.97
CA ASP A 193 -29.20 -21.12 12.75
C ASP A 193 -30.27 -20.03 12.60
N LYS A 194 -29.93 -18.78 12.87
CA LYS A 194 -30.85 -17.66 12.88
C LYS A 194 -30.24 -16.40 12.29
N LEU A 195 -30.97 -15.72 11.45
CA LEU A 195 -30.57 -14.42 10.93
C LEU A 195 -30.79 -13.33 11.99
N TYR A 196 -29.71 -12.94 12.68
CA TYR A 196 -29.75 -11.92 13.75
C TYR A 196 -29.87 -10.49 13.20
N LEU A 197 -29.33 -10.23 12.01
CA LEU A 197 -29.38 -8.93 11.37
C LEU A 197 -30.49 -8.89 10.32
N ARG A 198 -31.25 -7.80 10.32
CA ARG A 198 -32.25 -7.59 9.26
C ARG A 198 -31.53 -7.43 7.90
N PRO A 199 -31.98 -8.08 6.83
CA PRO A 199 -31.39 -7.99 5.50
C PRO A 199 -31.18 -6.55 5.00
N LYS A 200 -32.12 -5.65 5.32
CA LYS A 200 -32.03 -4.22 5.02
C LYS A 200 -30.81 -3.56 5.65
N VAL A 201 -30.39 -3.97 6.85
CA VAL A 201 -29.19 -3.41 7.52
C VAL A 201 -27.94 -3.81 6.76
N LEU A 202 -27.83 -5.06 6.33
CA LEU A 202 -26.70 -5.54 5.54
C LEU A 202 -26.56 -4.77 4.23
N THR A 203 -27.64 -4.67 3.45
CA THR A 203 -27.61 -4.03 2.12
C THR A 203 -27.44 -2.51 2.20
N ASN A 204 -27.96 -1.83 3.23
CA ASN A 204 -27.82 -0.38 3.38
C ASN A 204 -26.38 0.05 3.73
N ASN A 205 -25.62 -0.82 4.38
CA ASN A 205 -24.23 -0.55 4.77
C ASN A 205 -23.21 -1.00 3.74
N LEU A 206 -23.62 -1.75 2.73
CA LEU A 206 -22.79 -2.17 1.61
C LEU A 206 -22.54 -1.02 0.64
N ARG A 207 -21.30 -0.87 0.17
CA ARG A 207 -20.90 0.06 -0.91
C ARG A 207 -20.36 -0.66 -2.13
N ILE A 208 -20.06 -1.94 -2.01
CA ILE A 208 -19.59 -2.78 -3.10
C ILE A 208 -20.78 -3.14 -3.99
N THR A 209 -20.71 -2.79 -5.27
CA THR A 209 -21.82 -2.98 -6.21
C THR A 209 -21.51 -4.08 -7.22
N PRO A 210 -22.34 -5.13 -7.35
CA PRO A 210 -22.20 -6.12 -8.43
C PRO A 210 -22.22 -5.46 -9.82
N GLY A 211 -21.35 -5.91 -10.72
CA GLY A 211 -21.21 -5.38 -12.07
C GLY A 211 -20.30 -4.16 -12.21
N SER A 212 -19.95 -3.49 -11.12
CA SER A 212 -18.99 -2.37 -11.14
C SER A 212 -17.55 -2.85 -11.14
N LEU A 213 -16.61 -1.96 -11.50
CA LEU A 213 -15.19 -2.16 -11.23
C LEU A 213 -14.94 -2.29 -9.72
N TYR A 214 -13.95 -3.11 -9.34
CA TYR A 214 -13.42 -3.09 -8.00
C TYR A 214 -12.98 -1.68 -7.63
N ASN A 215 -13.30 -1.26 -6.42
CA ASN A 215 -12.96 0.07 -5.93
C ASN A 215 -12.60 -0.02 -4.45
N GLU A 216 -11.33 0.15 -4.12
CA GLU A 216 -10.83 0.05 -2.74
C GLU A 216 -11.53 1.01 -1.76
N PRO A 217 -11.76 2.29 -2.08
CA PRO A 217 -12.56 3.19 -1.24
C PRO A 217 -13.96 2.66 -0.87
N ASP A 218 -14.63 1.95 -1.77
CA ASP A 218 -15.95 1.38 -1.49
C ASP A 218 -15.86 0.18 -0.55
N VAL A 219 -14.79 -0.60 -0.64
CA VAL A 219 -14.48 -1.66 0.31
C VAL A 219 -14.23 -1.06 1.69
N GLN A 220 -13.40 -0.02 1.80
CA GLN A 220 -13.09 0.66 3.07
C GLN A 220 -14.32 1.34 3.67
N ARG A 221 -15.17 1.96 2.85
CA ARG A 221 -16.46 2.51 3.31
C ARG A 221 -17.40 1.41 3.82
N THR A 222 -17.41 0.25 3.18
CA THR A 222 -18.17 -0.90 3.64
C THR A 222 -17.67 -1.36 5.00
N TYR A 223 -16.37 -1.55 5.20
CA TYR A 223 -15.78 -1.85 6.51
C TYR A 223 -16.16 -0.81 7.57
N SER A 224 -16.03 0.48 7.25
CA SER A 224 -16.36 1.59 8.15
C SER A 224 -17.84 1.59 8.54
N ASN A 225 -18.75 1.33 7.58
CA ASN A 225 -20.18 1.29 7.84
C ASN A 225 -20.56 0.12 8.77
N PHE A 226 -20.04 -1.08 8.48
CA PHE A 226 -20.29 -2.26 9.32
C PHE A 226 -19.65 -2.12 10.70
N GLY A 227 -18.46 -1.55 10.81
CA GLY A 227 -17.77 -1.32 12.09
C GLY A 227 -18.50 -0.37 13.03
N ARG A 228 -19.45 0.43 12.54
CA ARG A 228 -20.32 1.29 13.36
C ARG A 228 -21.53 0.55 13.92
N LEU A 229 -21.81 -0.67 13.47
CA LEU A 229 -22.93 -1.45 13.93
C LEU A 229 -22.57 -2.16 15.24
N GLN A 230 -23.15 -1.73 16.36
CA GLN A 230 -22.88 -2.32 17.68
C GLN A 230 -23.23 -3.82 17.77
N ALA A 231 -24.08 -4.30 16.86
CA ALA A 231 -24.48 -5.70 16.79
C ALA A 231 -23.42 -6.62 16.17
N LEU A 232 -22.39 -6.06 15.54
CA LEU A 232 -21.30 -6.82 14.91
C LEU A 232 -20.02 -6.66 15.71
N LYS A 233 -19.40 -7.78 16.03
CA LYS A 233 -18.12 -7.82 16.74
C LYS A 233 -16.95 -7.68 15.79
N TYR A 234 -17.08 -8.30 14.62
CA TYR A 234 -16.05 -8.29 13.56
C TYR A 234 -16.73 -8.21 12.20
N THR A 235 -16.04 -7.65 11.23
CA THR A 235 -16.43 -7.68 9.82
C THR A 235 -15.19 -8.07 9.01
N ASN A 236 -15.35 -9.02 8.11
CA ASN A 236 -14.30 -9.44 7.19
C ASN A 236 -14.87 -9.45 5.78
N ILE A 237 -14.14 -8.90 4.83
CA ILE A 237 -14.51 -8.91 3.40
C ILE A 237 -13.42 -9.64 2.64
N ARG A 238 -13.77 -10.77 2.04
CA ARG A 238 -12.86 -11.57 1.22
C ARG A 238 -13.31 -11.57 -0.23
N PHE A 239 -12.32 -11.51 -1.13
CA PHE A 239 -12.55 -11.58 -2.56
C PHE A 239 -11.94 -12.86 -3.12
N PHE A 240 -12.72 -13.56 -3.94
CA PHE A 240 -12.27 -14.74 -4.66
C PHE A 240 -12.38 -14.49 -6.15
N GLU A 241 -11.29 -14.74 -6.85
CA GLU A 241 -11.23 -14.56 -8.29
C GLU A 241 -12.08 -15.60 -8.98
N THR A 242 -12.78 -15.16 -9.99
CA THR A 242 -13.47 -16.01 -10.96
C THR A 242 -13.28 -15.43 -12.35
N GLN A 243 -13.24 -16.28 -13.35
CA GLN A 243 -13.12 -15.86 -14.72
C GLN A 243 -14.46 -16.10 -15.41
N VAL A 244 -14.98 -15.08 -16.09
CA VAL A 244 -16.20 -15.18 -16.88
C VAL A 244 -15.89 -14.67 -18.29
N GLY A 245 -15.66 -15.58 -19.21
CA GLY A 245 -15.08 -15.28 -20.52
C GLY A 245 -13.68 -14.69 -20.35
N ASP A 246 -13.36 -13.61 -21.04
CA ASP A 246 -12.07 -12.91 -20.95
C ASP A 246 -11.99 -11.89 -19.81
N THR A 247 -13.06 -11.77 -19.00
CA THR A 247 -13.14 -10.76 -17.94
C THR A 247 -12.76 -11.34 -16.59
N SER A 248 -11.79 -10.72 -15.92
CA SER A 248 -11.43 -11.03 -14.55
C SER A 248 -12.48 -10.46 -13.59
N LYS A 249 -13.06 -11.32 -12.76
CA LYS A 249 -14.13 -10.96 -11.84
C LYS A 249 -13.83 -11.40 -10.42
N LEU A 250 -14.46 -10.74 -9.45
CA LEU A 250 -14.34 -11.01 -8.02
C LEU A 250 -15.71 -11.35 -7.43
N ASN A 251 -15.78 -12.46 -6.73
CA ASN A 251 -16.88 -12.75 -5.81
C ASN A 251 -16.50 -12.21 -4.43
N ALA A 252 -17.27 -11.26 -3.93
CA ALA A 252 -17.08 -10.69 -2.61
C ALA A 252 -17.91 -11.46 -1.57
N TYR A 253 -17.31 -11.72 -0.41
CA TYR A 253 -17.95 -12.33 0.75
C TYR A 253 -17.79 -11.38 1.94
N VAL A 254 -18.91 -10.85 2.40
CA VAL A 254 -19.00 -9.98 3.59
C VAL A 254 -19.42 -10.85 4.76
N MET A 255 -18.55 -10.99 5.75
CA MET A 255 -18.68 -11.93 6.87
C MET A 255 -18.61 -11.18 8.20
#